data_cee159ef1cad82f5a85247924bc29d23
#
_entry.id   cee159ef1cad82f5a85247924bc29d23
#
_cell.length_a   1.000
_cell.length_b   1.000
_cell.length_c   1.000
_cell.angle_alpha   90.00
_cell.angle_beta   90.00
_cell.angle_gamma   90.00
#
_symmetry.space_group_name_H-M   'P 1'
#
loop_
_entity.id
_entity.type
_entity.pdbx_description
1 polymer ?
#
loop_
_entity_poly.entity_id
_entity_poly.type
_entity_poly.pdbx_seq_one_letter_code
_entity_poly.pdbx_strand_id
1 'polypeptide(L)'
;MSLTVPTWIAAIATAVLAVSVILAIWLARNTLSARSGQLTAQRELTTELTEALALLSRNLRQSVDERRRAQARQVIIELDRDAASATPVPEPAAPYSPESGKPGWRVTAAVRNTSQQPVYDLYVIWLLGTVRVGKPDRAARLLPGHEICFERGHESDASDQPIDPDALAAFLTFRDAAGVRWTVREDGTLSDISSTPDPRTSHD
;
A
#
# COMPACT_ATOMS: atom_id res chain seq x y z
N MET A 1 -6.74 97.25 -4.13
CA MET A 1 -6.68 96.97 -2.69
C MET A 1 -5.90 95.69 -2.52
N SER A 2 -4.64 95.73 -2.19
CA SER A 2 -3.80 94.60 -1.90
C SER A 2 -4.00 94.23 -0.44
N LEU A 3 -4.65 93.09 -0.22
CA LEU A 3 -4.78 92.49 1.12
C LEU A 3 -3.42 91.90 1.51
N THR A 4 -2.64 92.70 2.23
CA THR A 4 -1.42 92.26 2.89
C THR A 4 -1.81 91.40 4.10
N VAL A 5 -1.76 90.07 3.90
CA VAL A 5 -1.94 89.14 5.01
C VAL A 5 -0.82 89.35 6.02
N PRO A 6 -1.12 89.63 7.30
CA PRO A 6 -0.07 89.92 8.30
C PRO A 6 0.86 88.69 8.41
N THR A 7 2.17 88.94 8.40
CA THR A 7 3.22 87.86 8.39
C THR A 7 3.12 86.84 9.54
N TRP A 8 2.55 87.28 10.68
CA TRP A 8 2.35 86.40 11.84
C TRP A 8 1.28 85.33 11.59
N ILE A 9 0.24 85.65 10.76
CA ILE A 9 -0.80 84.67 10.39
C ILE A 9 -0.17 83.57 9.52
N ALA A 10 0.69 83.89 8.56
CA ALA A 10 1.41 82.95 7.73
C ALA A 10 2.36 82.05 8.56
N ALA A 11 3.02 82.65 9.58
CA ALA A 11 3.89 81.88 10.48
C ALA A 11 3.13 80.84 11.34
N ILE A 12 1.96 81.22 11.84
CA ILE A 12 1.11 80.29 12.60
C ILE A 12 0.58 79.19 11.69
N ALA A 13 0.13 79.53 10.48
CA ALA A 13 -0.39 78.49 9.53
C ALA A 13 0.70 77.50 9.18
N THR A 14 1.94 77.95 8.95
CA THR A 14 3.07 77.00 8.67
C THR A 14 3.43 76.15 9.89
N ALA A 15 3.38 76.68 11.08
CA ALA A 15 3.62 75.92 12.31
C ALA A 15 2.56 74.84 12.54
N VAL A 16 1.29 75.17 12.34
CA VAL A 16 0.19 74.19 12.45
C VAL A 16 0.29 73.09 11.39
N LEU A 17 0.66 73.43 10.16
CA LEU A 17 0.89 72.51 9.11
C LEU A 17 2.06 71.57 9.44
N ALA A 18 3.17 72.05 9.93
CA ALA A 18 4.34 71.29 10.34
C ALA A 18 3.98 70.26 11.46
N VAL A 19 3.26 70.75 12.49
CA VAL A 19 2.81 69.87 13.60
C VAL A 19 1.85 68.77 13.09
N SER A 20 0.93 69.10 12.18
CA SER A 20 -0.01 68.16 11.59
C SER A 20 0.70 67.10 10.79
N VAL A 21 1.72 67.41 10.00
CA VAL A 21 2.53 66.50 9.25
C VAL A 21 3.32 65.54 10.16
N ILE A 22 3.93 66.07 11.20
CA ILE A 22 4.68 65.30 12.19
C ILE A 22 3.73 64.27 12.88
N LEU A 23 2.56 64.75 13.28
CA LEU A 23 1.55 63.87 13.92
C LEU A 23 1.06 62.80 12.98
N ALA A 24 0.81 63.13 11.71
CA ALA A 24 0.41 62.16 10.70
C ALA A 24 1.48 61.07 10.45
N ILE A 25 2.76 61.47 10.37
CA ILE A 25 3.89 60.55 10.23
C ILE A 25 4.01 59.64 11.46
N TRP A 26 3.86 60.19 12.65
CA TRP A 26 3.94 59.42 13.89
C TRP A 26 2.80 58.38 13.99
N LEU A 27 1.56 58.80 13.69
CA LEU A 27 0.41 57.88 13.61
C LEU A 27 0.59 56.79 12.57
N ALA A 28 1.06 57.12 11.37
CA ALA A 28 1.33 56.18 10.31
C ALA A 28 2.39 55.14 10.73
N ARG A 29 3.47 55.59 11.36
CA ARG A 29 4.51 54.70 11.88
C ARG A 29 3.98 53.76 12.96
N ASN A 30 3.17 54.26 13.87
CA ASN A 30 2.62 53.46 14.96
C ASN A 30 1.62 52.41 14.47
N THR A 31 0.79 52.75 13.48
CA THR A 31 -0.13 51.79 12.84
C THR A 31 0.60 50.76 12.01
N LEU A 32 1.69 51.10 11.32
CA LEU A 32 2.50 50.16 10.56
C LEU A 32 3.24 49.18 11.47
N SER A 33 3.78 49.63 12.60
CA SER A 33 4.44 48.74 13.56
C SER A 33 3.46 47.76 14.22
N ALA A 34 2.25 48.17 14.52
CA ALA A 34 1.21 47.28 15.04
C ALA A 34 0.78 46.21 14.00
N ARG A 35 0.66 46.62 12.73
CA ARG A 35 0.33 45.66 11.64
C ARG A 35 1.45 44.67 11.34
N SER A 36 2.73 45.10 11.43
CA SER A 36 3.86 44.20 11.22
C SER A 36 3.92 43.11 12.28
N GLY A 37 3.60 43.41 13.54
CA GLY A 37 3.49 42.38 14.60
C GLY A 37 2.38 41.37 14.37
N GLN A 38 1.23 41.80 13.84
CA GLN A 38 0.14 40.89 13.49
C GLN A 38 0.51 39.97 12.31
N LEU A 39 1.22 40.49 11.30
CA LEU A 39 1.65 39.69 10.15
C LEU A 39 2.71 38.67 10.52
N THR A 40 3.61 38.96 11.45
CA THR A 40 4.58 37.98 11.97
C THR A 40 3.89 36.89 12.76
N ALA A 41 2.97 37.22 13.65
CA ALA A 41 2.20 36.25 14.41
C ALA A 41 1.34 35.32 13.49
N GLN A 42 0.73 35.93 12.46
CA GLN A 42 0.00 35.11 11.46
C GLN A 42 0.91 34.16 10.67
N ARG A 43 2.12 34.59 10.32
CA ARG A 43 3.09 33.71 9.63
C ARG A 43 3.56 32.57 10.52
N GLU A 44 3.83 32.84 11.78
CA GLU A 44 4.18 31.77 12.74
C GLU A 44 3.06 30.76 12.89
N LEU A 45 1.81 31.20 13.07
CA LEU A 45 0.64 30.30 13.14
C LEU A 45 0.44 29.49 11.85
N THR A 46 0.63 30.11 10.68
CA THR A 46 0.52 29.36 9.41
C THR A 46 1.64 28.34 9.25
N THR A 47 2.84 28.63 9.72
CA THR A 47 3.98 27.67 9.69
C THR A 47 3.71 26.50 10.62
N GLU A 48 3.30 26.76 11.86
CA GLU A 48 2.93 25.70 12.82
C GLU A 48 1.78 24.83 12.31
N LEU A 49 0.75 25.45 11.71
CA LEU A 49 -0.37 24.72 11.10
C LEU A 49 0.09 23.83 9.94
N THR A 50 0.97 24.31 9.07
CA THR A 50 1.49 23.51 7.95
C THR A 50 2.36 22.36 8.43
N GLU A 51 3.17 22.54 9.46
CA GLU A 51 3.94 21.46 10.09
C GLU A 51 3.02 20.43 10.77
N ALA A 52 2.02 20.88 11.52
CA ALA A 52 1.05 19.99 12.15
C ALA A 52 0.26 19.17 11.11
N LEU A 53 -0.18 19.80 10.03
CA LEU A 53 -0.84 19.09 8.91
C LEU A 53 0.08 18.10 8.21
N ALA A 54 1.35 18.43 8.03
CA ALA A 54 2.34 17.53 7.45
C ALA A 54 2.57 16.30 8.34
N LEU A 55 2.68 16.47 9.65
CA LEU A 55 2.79 15.36 10.61
C LEU A 55 1.53 14.51 10.63
N LEU A 56 0.36 15.14 10.65
CA LEU A 56 -0.92 14.42 10.65
C LEU A 56 -1.10 13.60 9.37
N SER A 57 -0.72 14.15 8.22
CA SER A 57 -0.77 13.44 6.94
C SER A 57 0.17 12.23 6.89
N ARG A 58 1.38 12.35 7.48
CA ARG A 58 2.33 11.22 7.60
C ARG A 58 1.77 10.12 8.50
N ASN A 59 1.25 10.50 9.67
CA ASN A 59 0.66 9.53 10.61
C ASN A 59 -0.54 8.81 10.01
N LEU A 60 -1.41 9.53 9.28
CA LEU A 60 -2.54 8.91 8.59
C LEU A 60 -2.09 7.92 7.51
N ARG A 61 -1.09 8.28 6.69
CA ARG A 61 -0.54 7.35 5.69
C ARG A 61 0.03 6.11 6.35
N GLN A 62 0.84 6.29 7.39
CA GLN A 62 1.43 5.18 8.12
C GLN A 62 0.34 4.26 8.71
N SER A 63 -0.69 4.82 9.35
CA SER A 63 -1.78 4.01 9.93
C SER A 63 -2.59 3.25 8.87
N VAL A 64 -2.78 3.84 7.68
CA VAL A 64 -3.43 3.16 6.54
C VAL A 64 -2.57 2.01 6.05
N ASP A 65 -1.26 2.21 5.89
CA ASP A 65 -0.34 1.17 5.43
C ASP A 65 -0.21 0.03 6.44
N GLU A 66 -0.18 0.34 7.74
CA GLU A 66 -0.19 -0.67 8.80
C GLU A 66 -1.47 -1.51 8.78
N ARG A 67 -2.63 -0.89 8.63
CA ARG A 67 -3.92 -1.60 8.51
C ARG A 67 -3.96 -2.51 7.27
N ARG A 68 -3.45 -2.05 6.13
CA ARG A 68 -3.36 -2.85 4.91
C ARG A 68 -2.45 -4.06 5.10
N ARG A 69 -1.27 -3.88 5.70
CA ARG A 69 -0.37 -4.99 6.02
C ARG A 69 -0.99 -5.96 7.02
N ALA A 70 -1.68 -5.45 8.04
CA ALA A 70 -2.39 -6.29 9.00
C ALA A 70 -3.48 -7.13 8.33
N GLN A 71 -4.23 -6.55 7.38
CA GLN A 71 -5.21 -7.28 6.58
C GLN A 71 -4.55 -8.34 5.69
N ALA A 72 -3.47 -7.98 5.00
CA ALA A 72 -2.78 -8.91 4.11
C ALA A 72 -2.18 -10.10 4.86
N ARG A 73 -1.72 -9.92 6.10
CA ARG A 73 -1.23 -11.02 6.98
C ARG A 73 -2.32 -11.99 7.42
N GLN A 74 -3.58 -11.63 7.27
CA GLN A 74 -4.73 -12.50 7.56
C GLN A 74 -5.11 -13.40 6.38
N VAL A 75 -4.41 -13.30 5.25
CA VAL A 75 -4.52 -14.23 4.14
C VAL A 75 -3.40 -15.25 4.30
N ILE A 76 -3.77 -16.49 4.50
CA ILE A 76 -2.85 -17.59 4.84
C ILE A 76 -2.84 -18.57 3.68
N ILE A 77 -1.67 -19.11 3.37
CA ILE A 77 -1.50 -20.25 2.48
C ILE A 77 -0.86 -21.39 3.28
N GLU A 78 -1.46 -22.56 3.23
CA GLU A 78 -0.99 -23.78 3.87
C GLU A 78 -0.82 -24.86 2.82
N LEU A 79 0.30 -25.56 2.84
CA LEU A 79 0.54 -26.70 1.95
C LEU A 79 0.29 -28.00 2.70
N ASP A 80 -0.62 -28.79 2.18
CA ASP A 80 -0.83 -30.18 2.59
C ASP A 80 -0.05 -31.10 1.64
N ARG A 81 1.03 -31.69 2.15
CA ARG A 81 1.92 -32.60 1.45
C ARG A 81 1.60 -34.06 1.76
N ASP A 82 0.79 -34.31 2.78
CA ASP A 82 0.47 -35.69 3.22
C ASP A 82 -0.44 -36.43 2.22
N ALA A 83 -1.12 -35.68 1.36
CA ALA A 83 -1.90 -36.27 0.24
C ALA A 83 -1.02 -36.97 -0.81
N ALA A 84 0.31 -36.88 -0.72
CA ALA A 84 1.25 -37.58 -1.60
C ALA A 84 1.36 -39.08 -1.31
N SER A 85 0.73 -39.58 -0.24
CA SER A 85 0.68 -40.99 0.05
C SER A 85 -0.21 -41.68 -0.99
N ALA A 86 0.43 -42.42 -1.86
CA ALA A 86 -0.21 -43.25 -2.92
C ALA A 86 -1.22 -44.21 -2.30
N THR A 87 -2.41 -43.71 -1.98
CA THR A 87 -3.56 -44.59 -1.82
C THR A 87 -4.14 -44.74 -3.21
N PRO A 88 -4.05 -45.93 -3.81
CA PRO A 88 -4.84 -46.20 -5.01
C PRO A 88 -6.29 -45.99 -4.61
N VAL A 89 -6.93 -44.95 -5.15
CA VAL A 89 -8.38 -44.81 -5.07
C VAL A 89 -8.96 -46.11 -5.61
N PRO A 90 -9.73 -46.89 -4.83
CA PRO A 90 -10.38 -48.05 -5.37
C PRO A 90 -11.46 -47.52 -6.32
N GLU A 91 -11.12 -47.45 -7.59
CA GLU A 91 -12.08 -47.21 -8.64
C GLU A 91 -13.10 -48.36 -8.65
N PRO A 92 -14.42 -48.09 -8.67
CA PRO A 92 -15.42 -49.15 -8.76
C PRO A 92 -15.14 -49.92 -10.05
N ALA A 93 -14.91 -51.17 -9.90
CA ALA A 93 -14.50 -52.15 -10.89
C ALA A 93 -15.13 -51.91 -12.27
N ALA A 94 -14.39 -51.26 -13.15
CA ALA A 94 -14.58 -51.39 -14.59
C ALA A 94 -13.71 -52.58 -15.05
N PRO A 95 -14.28 -53.55 -15.72
CA PRO A 95 -13.53 -54.73 -16.19
C PRO A 95 -12.66 -54.25 -17.37
N TYR A 96 -11.35 -54.49 -17.26
CA TYR A 96 -10.33 -54.29 -18.29
C TYR A 96 -9.77 -52.89 -18.49
N SER A 97 -8.87 -52.49 -17.59
CA SER A 97 -7.67 -51.76 -17.98
C SER A 97 -6.57 -52.01 -16.94
N PRO A 98 -5.46 -52.65 -17.29
CA PRO A 98 -4.29 -52.74 -16.44
C PRO A 98 -3.47 -51.44 -16.60
N GLU A 99 -4.02 -50.33 -16.30
CA GLU A 99 -3.24 -49.08 -16.17
C GLU A 99 -2.85 -48.96 -14.70
N SER A 100 -1.74 -49.62 -14.44
CA SER A 100 -0.82 -49.44 -13.36
C SER A 100 -0.92 -48.03 -12.82
N GLY A 101 -1.32 -47.92 -11.54
CA GLY A 101 -1.19 -46.68 -10.80
C GLY A 101 0.26 -46.19 -10.88
N LYS A 102 0.54 -45.24 -11.76
CA LYS A 102 1.85 -44.61 -11.85
C LYS A 102 2.09 -43.93 -10.52
N PRO A 103 3.25 -44.08 -9.89
CA PRO A 103 3.56 -43.35 -8.69
C PRO A 103 3.52 -41.87 -9.04
N GLY A 104 2.58 -41.19 -8.47
CA GLY A 104 2.41 -39.75 -8.61
C GLY A 104 2.45 -39.08 -7.24
N TRP A 105 2.72 -37.81 -7.24
CA TRP A 105 2.57 -37.00 -6.04
C TRP A 105 1.43 -36.01 -6.24
N ARG A 106 0.78 -35.66 -5.13
CA ARG A 106 -0.24 -34.62 -5.10
C ARG A 106 0.05 -33.72 -3.90
N VAL A 107 0.03 -32.41 -4.11
CA VAL A 107 0.15 -31.42 -3.06
C VAL A 107 -1.03 -30.46 -3.19
N THR A 108 -1.66 -30.16 -2.09
CA THR A 108 -2.79 -29.22 -2.02
C THR A 108 -2.35 -27.94 -1.33
N ALA A 109 -2.60 -26.80 -1.94
CA ALA A 109 -2.46 -25.48 -1.31
C ALA A 109 -3.84 -25.00 -0.87
N ALA A 110 -4.07 -24.92 0.42
CA ALA A 110 -5.25 -24.33 1.01
C ALA A 110 -4.98 -22.82 1.24
N VAL A 111 -5.81 -21.97 0.63
CA VAL A 111 -5.74 -20.52 0.80
C VAL A 111 -6.95 -20.06 1.59
N ARG A 112 -6.72 -19.51 2.76
CA ARG A 112 -7.76 -19.03 3.67
C ARG A 112 -7.69 -17.52 3.84
N ASN A 113 -8.83 -16.86 3.70
CA ASN A 113 -8.97 -15.42 4.00
C ASN A 113 -9.64 -15.24 5.38
N THR A 114 -8.84 -15.02 6.41
CA THR A 114 -9.33 -14.76 7.78
C THR A 114 -9.59 -13.27 8.03
N SER A 115 -9.36 -12.40 7.03
CA SER A 115 -9.62 -10.97 7.13
C SER A 115 -11.12 -10.67 7.03
N GLN A 116 -11.48 -9.44 7.35
CA GLN A 116 -12.88 -8.95 7.22
C GLN A 116 -13.23 -8.43 5.82
N GLN A 117 -12.29 -8.45 4.88
CA GLN A 117 -12.49 -7.90 3.54
C GLN A 117 -12.15 -8.94 2.47
N PRO A 118 -12.83 -8.89 1.32
CA PRO A 118 -12.51 -9.78 0.22
C PRO A 118 -11.12 -9.47 -0.35
N VAL A 119 -10.47 -10.51 -0.88
CA VAL A 119 -9.26 -10.39 -1.67
C VAL A 119 -9.54 -10.84 -3.11
N TYR A 120 -8.78 -10.32 -4.06
CA TYR A 120 -9.04 -10.43 -5.48
C TYR A 120 -7.80 -10.90 -6.23
N ASP A 121 -7.99 -11.39 -7.44
CA ASP A 121 -6.92 -11.76 -8.37
C ASP A 121 -5.87 -12.66 -7.71
N LEU A 122 -6.35 -13.76 -7.09
CA LEU A 122 -5.49 -14.74 -6.43
C LEU A 122 -4.76 -15.57 -7.48
N TYR A 123 -3.45 -15.73 -7.30
CA TYR A 123 -2.61 -16.62 -8.09
C TYR A 123 -1.73 -17.44 -7.17
N VAL A 124 -1.80 -18.76 -7.28
CA VAL A 124 -0.86 -19.65 -6.63
C VAL A 124 0.20 -20.05 -7.65
N ILE A 125 1.45 -19.77 -7.31
CA ILE A 125 2.63 -20.06 -8.11
C ILE A 125 3.40 -21.16 -7.41
N TRP A 126 3.61 -22.27 -8.12
CA TRP A 126 4.31 -23.43 -7.62
C TRP A 126 5.77 -23.39 -8.06
N LEU A 127 6.68 -23.65 -7.14
CA LEU A 127 8.12 -23.73 -7.40
C LEU A 127 8.69 -25.05 -6.91
N LEU A 128 9.56 -25.62 -7.72
CA LEU A 128 10.44 -26.71 -7.31
C LEU A 128 11.86 -26.12 -7.23
N GLY A 129 12.33 -25.87 -6.01
CA GLY A 129 13.51 -25.06 -5.82
C GLY A 129 13.31 -23.64 -6.36
N THR A 130 14.02 -23.27 -7.43
CA THR A 130 13.90 -21.96 -8.10
C THR A 130 13.10 -22.02 -9.41
N VAL A 131 12.68 -23.21 -9.84
CA VAL A 131 12.02 -23.41 -11.12
C VAL A 131 10.51 -23.42 -10.93
N ARG A 132 9.80 -22.64 -11.75
CA ARG A 132 8.33 -22.62 -11.73
C ARG A 132 7.76 -23.88 -12.34
N VAL A 133 6.82 -24.50 -11.63
CA VAL A 133 6.12 -25.71 -12.05
C VAL A 133 4.76 -25.35 -12.65
N GLY A 134 4.66 -25.45 -13.96
CA GLY A 134 3.41 -25.25 -14.70
C GLY A 134 2.87 -23.83 -14.70
N LYS A 135 1.60 -23.67 -15.06
CA LYS A 135 0.89 -22.40 -15.05
C LYS A 135 0.40 -22.09 -13.62
N PRO A 136 0.27 -20.80 -13.23
CA PRO A 136 -0.33 -20.45 -11.95
C PRO A 136 -1.79 -20.90 -11.93
N ASP A 137 -2.20 -21.42 -10.80
CA ASP A 137 -3.62 -21.59 -10.50
C ASP A 137 -4.20 -20.25 -10.07
N ARG A 138 -5.45 -19.98 -10.39
CA ARG A 138 -6.03 -18.66 -10.13
C ARG A 138 -7.47 -18.75 -9.64
N ALA A 139 -7.83 -17.78 -8.79
CA ALA A 139 -9.21 -17.49 -8.43
C ALA A 139 -9.47 -15.99 -8.55
N ALA A 140 -10.66 -15.63 -8.98
CA ALA A 140 -11.01 -14.22 -9.19
C ALA A 140 -11.13 -13.47 -7.86
N ARG A 141 -11.64 -14.11 -6.81
CA ARG A 141 -11.79 -13.54 -5.48
C ARG A 141 -11.92 -14.61 -4.41
N LEU A 142 -11.59 -14.24 -3.16
CA LEU A 142 -11.84 -15.03 -1.97
C LEU A 142 -12.50 -14.15 -0.91
N LEU A 143 -13.69 -14.55 -0.48
CA LEU A 143 -14.49 -13.82 0.49
C LEU A 143 -13.94 -13.97 1.92
N PRO A 144 -14.27 -13.05 2.84
CA PRO A 144 -13.95 -13.18 4.26
C PRO A 144 -14.42 -14.53 4.84
N GLY A 145 -13.58 -15.18 5.62
CA GLY A 145 -13.87 -16.43 6.28
C GLY A 145 -13.94 -17.67 5.34
N HIS A 146 -13.68 -17.48 4.05
CA HIS A 146 -13.70 -18.58 3.09
C HIS A 146 -12.29 -19.12 2.84
N GLU A 147 -12.29 -20.35 2.35
CA GLU A 147 -11.10 -21.10 1.94
C GLU A 147 -11.28 -21.61 0.53
N ILE A 148 -10.21 -21.72 -0.21
CA ILE A 148 -10.13 -22.33 -1.54
C ILE A 148 -8.90 -23.22 -1.60
N CYS A 149 -9.04 -24.41 -2.18
CA CYS A 149 -7.95 -25.34 -2.36
C CYS A 149 -7.51 -25.36 -3.82
N PHE A 150 -6.21 -25.42 -4.04
CA PHE A 150 -5.58 -25.60 -5.33
C PHE A 150 -4.75 -26.88 -5.28
N GLU A 151 -4.96 -27.77 -6.22
CA GLU A 151 -4.26 -29.02 -6.27
C GLU A 151 -3.21 -29.02 -7.38
N ARG A 152 -2.05 -29.56 -7.08
CA ARG A 152 -1.00 -29.81 -8.05
C ARG A 152 -0.54 -31.28 -7.92
N GLY A 153 -0.59 -31.99 -9.02
CA GLY A 153 -0.11 -33.36 -9.10
C GLY A 153 0.79 -33.52 -10.32
N HIS A 154 1.63 -34.52 -10.26
CA HIS A 154 2.43 -34.97 -11.38
C HIS A 154 2.43 -36.50 -11.38
N GLU A 155 2.04 -37.08 -12.51
CA GLU A 155 2.21 -38.52 -12.76
C GLU A 155 3.65 -38.71 -13.24
N SER A 156 4.45 -39.42 -12.46
CA SER A 156 5.83 -39.69 -12.83
C SER A 156 5.84 -40.87 -13.84
N ASP A 157 6.38 -40.63 -15.02
CA ASP A 157 6.74 -41.71 -15.90
C ASP A 157 7.97 -42.43 -15.32
N ALA A 158 8.06 -43.74 -15.52
CA ALA A 158 9.12 -44.59 -14.94
C ALA A 158 10.55 -44.16 -15.29
N SER A 159 10.71 -43.21 -16.21
CA SER A 159 11.98 -42.61 -16.64
C SER A 159 12.29 -41.28 -15.94
N ASP A 160 11.33 -40.69 -15.24
CA ASP A 160 11.52 -39.38 -14.61
C ASP A 160 12.15 -39.54 -13.22
N GLN A 161 13.06 -38.63 -12.89
CA GLN A 161 13.63 -38.55 -11.56
C GLN A 161 12.50 -38.22 -10.56
N PRO A 162 12.34 -39.01 -9.48
CA PRO A 162 11.28 -38.75 -8.52
C PRO A 162 11.43 -37.32 -7.96
N ILE A 163 10.38 -36.51 -8.14
CA ILE A 163 10.31 -35.19 -7.57
C ILE A 163 9.96 -35.37 -6.10
N ASP A 164 10.80 -34.78 -5.23
CA ASP A 164 10.52 -34.71 -3.81
C ASP A 164 9.39 -33.67 -3.56
N PRO A 165 8.21 -34.10 -3.11
CA PRO A 165 7.11 -33.19 -2.83
C PRO A 165 7.45 -32.17 -1.73
N ASP A 166 8.40 -32.48 -0.84
CA ASP A 166 8.86 -31.56 0.20
C ASP A 166 9.72 -30.41 -0.35
N ALA A 167 10.29 -30.58 -1.54
CA ALA A 167 10.98 -29.53 -2.26
C ALA A 167 10.03 -28.57 -3.01
N LEU A 168 8.72 -28.87 -3.05
CA LEU A 168 7.73 -28.02 -3.68
C LEU A 168 7.32 -26.90 -2.72
N ALA A 169 7.44 -25.66 -3.18
CA ALA A 169 6.99 -24.47 -2.47
C ALA A 169 5.85 -23.79 -3.23
N ALA A 170 4.97 -23.11 -2.51
CA ALA A 170 3.93 -22.29 -3.10
C ALA A 170 4.01 -20.84 -2.65
N PHE A 171 3.72 -19.95 -3.58
CA PHE A 171 3.56 -18.51 -3.33
C PHE A 171 2.16 -18.10 -3.73
N LEU A 172 1.50 -17.39 -2.85
CA LEU A 172 0.23 -16.76 -3.15
C LEU A 172 0.45 -15.29 -3.49
N THR A 173 -0.01 -14.85 -4.65
CA THR A 173 -0.16 -13.43 -4.96
C THR A 173 -1.63 -13.08 -4.99
N PHE A 174 -2.00 -11.93 -4.44
CA PHE A 174 -3.38 -11.45 -4.45
C PHE A 174 -3.41 -9.93 -4.40
N ARG A 175 -4.60 -9.36 -4.64
CA ARG A 175 -4.87 -7.94 -4.50
C ARG A 175 -5.84 -7.74 -3.33
N ASP A 176 -5.52 -6.82 -2.42
CA ASP A 176 -6.44 -6.43 -1.35
C ASP A 176 -7.60 -5.55 -1.87
N ALA A 177 -8.55 -5.23 -1.00
CA ALA A 177 -9.69 -4.38 -1.33
C ALA A 177 -9.30 -2.94 -1.71
N ALA A 178 -8.10 -2.49 -1.33
CA ALA A 178 -7.54 -1.19 -1.71
C ALA A 178 -6.76 -1.23 -3.04
N GLY A 179 -6.64 -2.40 -3.67
CA GLY A 179 -5.96 -2.60 -4.94
C GLY A 179 -4.45 -2.85 -4.81
N VAL A 180 -3.91 -2.94 -3.60
CA VAL A 180 -2.49 -3.24 -3.38
C VAL A 180 -2.24 -4.72 -3.63
N ARG A 181 -1.16 -5.03 -4.35
CA ARG A 181 -0.77 -6.40 -4.67
C ARG A 181 0.24 -6.93 -3.63
N TRP A 182 -0.07 -8.08 -3.08
CA TRP A 182 0.71 -8.76 -2.05
C TRP A 182 1.21 -10.11 -2.52
N THR A 183 2.35 -10.53 -1.98
CA THR A 183 2.82 -11.91 -2.07
C THR A 183 2.97 -12.47 -0.67
N VAL A 184 2.40 -13.64 -0.45
CA VAL A 184 2.53 -14.42 0.79
C VAL A 184 3.22 -15.73 0.45
N ARG A 185 4.20 -16.09 1.28
CA ARG A 185 4.86 -17.40 1.24
C ARG A 185 4.23 -18.31 2.26
N GLU A 186 4.50 -19.62 2.12
CA GLU A 186 4.11 -20.64 3.08
C GLU A 186 4.59 -20.37 4.51
N ASP A 187 5.78 -19.77 4.67
CA ASP A 187 6.34 -19.38 5.96
C ASP A 187 5.65 -18.14 6.59
N GLY A 188 4.60 -17.62 5.95
CA GLY A 188 3.89 -16.41 6.38
C GLY A 188 4.60 -15.11 6.00
N THR A 189 5.72 -15.16 5.31
CA THR A 189 6.44 -13.96 4.84
C THR A 189 5.58 -13.19 3.84
N LEU A 190 5.29 -11.94 4.17
CA LEU A 190 4.50 -11.02 3.35
C LEU A 190 5.42 -9.99 2.68
N SER A 191 5.27 -9.81 1.37
CA SER A 191 5.93 -8.76 0.60
C SER A 191 4.95 -8.01 -0.28
N ASP A 192 5.18 -6.70 -0.43
CA ASP A 192 4.43 -5.81 -1.32
C ASP A 192 5.13 -5.77 -2.68
N ILE A 193 4.43 -6.16 -3.75
CA ILE A 193 4.96 -6.18 -5.11
C ILE A 193 4.77 -4.81 -5.79
N SER A 194 3.95 -3.92 -5.26
CA SER A 194 3.69 -2.61 -5.87
C SER A 194 4.94 -1.73 -5.93
N SER A 195 5.98 -2.06 -5.16
CA SER A 195 7.29 -1.38 -5.16
C SER A 195 8.32 -1.98 -6.12
N THR A 196 8.03 -3.13 -6.73
CA THR A 196 8.95 -3.76 -7.69
C THR A 196 8.63 -3.23 -9.10
N PRO A 197 9.56 -2.55 -9.80
CA PRO A 197 9.33 -2.11 -11.17
C PRO A 197 8.97 -3.33 -12.03
N ASP A 198 7.91 -3.19 -12.83
CA ASP A 198 7.48 -4.22 -13.77
C ASP A 198 8.64 -4.58 -14.71
N PRO A 199 9.14 -5.83 -14.71
CA PRO A 199 10.24 -6.23 -15.58
C PRO A 199 9.90 -6.11 -17.08
N ARG A 200 8.67 -5.76 -17.45
CA ARG A 200 8.25 -5.54 -18.84
C ARG A 200 8.55 -4.13 -19.37
N THR A 201 8.95 -3.18 -18.51
CA THR A 201 9.27 -1.81 -18.95
C THR A 201 10.74 -1.58 -19.25
N SER A 202 11.59 -2.61 -19.22
CA SER A 202 13.01 -2.52 -19.58
C SER A 202 13.31 -3.03 -21.01
N HIS A 203 12.49 -2.68 -21.98
CA HIS A 203 12.80 -2.81 -23.41
C HIS A 203 12.80 -1.42 -24.02
N ASP A 204 13.94 -0.75 -23.91
CA ASP A 204 14.44 0.25 -24.86
C ASP A 204 15.87 -0.11 -25.23
#